data_ce4f39d6928ab3daaf410a31d5c9f352
#
_entry.id   ce4f39d6928ab3daaf410a31d5c9f352
#
_cell.length_a   1.000
_cell.length_b   1.000
_cell.length_c   1.000
_cell.angle_alpha   90.00
_cell.angle_beta   90.00
_cell.angle_gamma   90.00
#
_symmetry.space_group_name_H-M   'P 1'
#
loop_
_entity.id
_entity.type
_entity.pdbx_description
1 polymer ?
#
loop_
_entity_poly.entity_id
_entity_poly.type
_entity_poly.pdbx_seq_one_letter_code
_entity_poly.pdbx_strand_id
1 'polypeptide(L)'
;MRLNTFRSQILLFTAGLTALASLSILVLVLYSAGETIRSKVNDDLGAAVEVFKNTIAMRQQQLLTSAEILVSDFGFKQALASQDQATVASMLENHGSRIRSDLMFLVDVSGRVTASTDSDVREGEQFTYAPALEQALKGQVSADFFVLGNHIYQLLLIPVQAPRVIAIAGVGFRMDERLAQQLARSS
;
A
#
# COMPACT_ATOMS: atom_id res chain seq x y z
N MET A 1 -65.10 4.31 -35.73
CA MET A 1 -65.32 2.96 -35.19
C MET A 1 -66.08 3.09 -33.84
N ARG A 2 -67.32 2.63 -33.77
CA ARG A 2 -68.14 2.74 -32.54
C ARG A 2 -67.75 1.62 -31.56
N LEU A 3 -67.05 2.00 -30.47
CA LEU A 3 -66.67 1.10 -29.35
C LEU A 3 -67.86 0.78 -28.42
N ASN A 4 -69.05 0.47 -28.98
CA ASN A 4 -70.28 0.32 -28.21
C ASN A 4 -70.75 -1.15 -28.07
N THR A 5 -69.83 -2.11 -28.14
CA THR A 5 -70.19 -3.49 -27.82
C THR A 5 -69.62 -3.83 -26.42
N PHE A 6 -70.50 -4.33 -25.54
CA PHE A 6 -70.15 -4.70 -24.14
C PHE A 6 -68.86 -5.56 -24.06
N ARG A 7 -68.63 -6.38 -25.06
CA ARG A 7 -67.38 -7.16 -25.24
C ARG A 7 -66.12 -6.31 -25.44
N SER A 8 -66.22 -5.19 -26.17
CA SER A 8 -65.09 -4.29 -26.40
C SER A 8 -64.73 -3.52 -25.14
N GLN A 9 -65.67 -3.15 -24.32
CA GLN A 9 -65.41 -2.47 -23.04
C GLN A 9 -64.76 -3.40 -22.03
N ILE A 10 -65.13 -4.68 -21.96
CA ILE A 10 -64.50 -5.68 -21.09
C ILE A 10 -63.08 -5.93 -21.55
N LEU A 11 -62.84 -6.08 -22.85
CA LEU A 11 -61.47 -6.27 -23.40
C LEU A 11 -60.56 -5.07 -23.13
N LEU A 12 -61.05 -3.85 -23.25
CA LEU A 12 -60.28 -2.65 -22.92
C LEU A 12 -59.99 -2.55 -21.41
N PHE A 13 -60.97 -2.90 -20.57
CA PHE A 13 -60.77 -2.88 -19.13
C PHE A 13 -59.74 -3.93 -18.68
N THR A 14 -59.82 -5.14 -19.15
CA THR A 14 -58.85 -6.21 -18.84
C THR A 14 -57.47 -5.89 -19.39
N ALA A 15 -57.35 -5.37 -20.63
CA ALA A 15 -56.11 -4.94 -21.20
C ALA A 15 -55.48 -3.78 -20.41
N GLY A 16 -56.27 -2.82 -19.97
CA GLY A 16 -55.82 -1.72 -19.13
C GLY A 16 -55.32 -2.18 -17.74
N LEU A 17 -56.05 -3.12 -17.11
CA LEU A 17 -55.66 -3.67 -15.83
C LEU A 17 -54.33 -4.49 -15.92
N THR A 18 -54.18 -5.30 -16.95
CA THR A 18 -52.95 -6.06 -17.16
C THR A 18 -51.74 -5.15 -17.49
N ALA A 19 -51.94 -4.11 -18.28
CA ALA A 19 -50.92 -3.12 -18.59
C ALA A 19 -50.46 -2.38 -17.31
N LEU A 20 -51.42 -2.00 -16.45
CA LEU A 20 -51.16 -1.31 -15.19
C LEU A 20 -50.41 -2.20 -14.20
N ALA A 21 -50.80 -3.48 -14.11
CA ALA A 21 -50.08 -4.48 -13.30
C ALA A 21 -48.66 -4.70 -13.79
N SER A 22 -48.47 -4.86 -15.11
CA SER A 22 -47.16 -5.05 -15.71
C SER A 22 -46.26 -3.82 -15.50
N LEU A 23 -46.80 -2.63 -15.62
CA LEU A 23 -46.05 -1.38 -15.36
C LEU A 23 -45.66 -1.26 -13.89
N SER A 24 -46.51 -1.62 -12.98
CA SER A 24 -46.25 -1.62 -11.54
C SER A 24 -45.11 -2.58 -11.18
N ILE A 25 -45.10 -3.80 -11.75
CA ILE A 25 -44.05 -4.80 -11.55
C ILE A 25 -42.76 -4.27 -12.13
N LEU A 26 -42.77 -3.68 -13.32
CA LEU A 26 -41.57 -3.12 -13.96
C LEU A 26 -40.94 -2.02 -13.10
N VAL A 27 -41.76 -1.09 -12.58
CA VAL A 27 -41.30 -0.01 -11.72
C VAL A 27 -40.68 -0.59 -10.43
N LEU A 28 -41.32 -1.57 -9.82
CA LEU A 28 -40.84 -2.23 -8.59
C LEU A 28 -39.49 -2.93 -8.83
N VAL A 29 -39.34 -3.65 -9.95
CA VAL A 29 -38.08 -4.34 -10.32
C VAL A 29 -36.96 -3.32 -10.57
N LEU A 30 -37.23 -2.25 -11.31
CA LEU A 30 -36.23 -1.22 -11.57
C LEU A 30 -35.79 -0.50 -10.30
N TYR A 31 -36.71 -0.22 -9.38
CA TYR A 31 -36.41 0.38 -8.09
C TYR A 31 -35.56 -0.54 -7.20
N SER A 32 -35.97 -1.81 -7.08
CA SER A 32 -35.27 -2.83 -6.29
C SER A 32 -33.86 -3.12 -6.85
N ALA A 33 -33.72 -3.18 -8.18
CA ALA A 33 -32.41 -3.41 -8.83
C ALA A 33 -31.43 -2.25 -8.57
N GLY A 34 -31.93 -1.01 -8.57
CA GLY A 34 -31.10 0.17 -8.32
C GLY A 34 -30.52 0.25 -6.89
N GLU A 35 -31.28 -0.14 -5.89
CA GLU A 35 -30.78 -0.17 -4.49
C GLU A 35 -29.80 -1.32 -4.27
N THR A 36 -30.08 -2.50 -4.81
CA THR A 36 -29.22 -3.67 -4.63
C THR A 36 -27.83 -3.49 -5.27
N ILE A 37 -27.75 -2.80 -6.42
CA ILE A 37 -26.47 -2.52 -7.09
C ILE A 37 -25.63 -1.52 -6.28
N ARG A 38 -26.27 -0.47 -5.75
CA ARG A 38 -25.55 0.56 -4.97
C ARG A 38 -25.01 0.02 -3.65
N SER A 39 -25.75 -0.80 -2.93
CA SER A 39 -25.27 -1.39 -1.68
C SER A 39 -24.13 -2.37 -1.93
N LYS A 40 -24.24 -3.24 -2.94
CA LYS A 40 -23.17 -4.18 -3.28
C LYS A 40 -21.86 -3.47 -3.68
N VAL A 41 -21.93 -2.43 -4.50
CA VAL A 41 -20.73 -1.67 -4.89
C VAL A 41 -20.06 -1.01 -3.69
N ASN A 42 -20.83 -0.47 -2.75
CA ASN A 42 -20.27 0.11 -1.53
C ASN A 42 -19.66 -0.94 -0.59
N ASP A 43 -20.31 -2.09 -0.46
CA ASP A 43 -19.84 -3.19 0.39
C ASP A 43 -18.58 -3.83 -0.21
N ASP A 44 -18.53 -4.04 -1.53
CA ASP A 44 -17.36 -4.59 -2.24
C ASP A 44 -16.17 -3.63 -2.18
N LEU A 45 -16.41 -2.30 -2.34
CA LEU A 45 -15.36 -1.29 -2.17
C LEU A 45 -14.86 -1.22 -0.73
N GLY A 46 -15.75 -1.34 0.25
CA GLY A 46 -15.37 -1.38 1.67
C GLY A 46 -14.49 -2.58 1.99
N ALA A 47 -14.88 -3.76 1.51
CA ALA A 47 -14.10 -4.99 1.67
C ALA A 47 -12.73 -4.90 0.98
N ALA A 48 -12.67 -4.38 -0.25
CA ALA A 48 -11.43 -4.19 -0.97
C ALA A 48 -10.46 -3.23 -0.25
N VAL A 49 -10.97 -2.13 0.31
CA VAL A 49 -10.17 -1.18 1.10
C VAL A 49 -9.63 -1.84 2.38
N GLU A 50 -10.44 -2.66 3.05
CA GLU A 50 -10.02 -3.36 4.26
C GLU A 50 -8.96 -4.43 3.96
N VAL A 51 -9.14 -5.22 2.90
CA VAL A 51 -8.13 -6.19 2.42
C VAL A 51 -6.83 -5.45 2.07
N PHE A 52 -6.92 -4.32 1.38
CA PHE A 52 -5.77 -3.49 1.06
C PHE A 52 -5.02 -3.02 2.31
N LYS A 53 -5.73 -2.43 3.28
CA LYS A 53 -5.15 -1.98 4.55
C LYS A 53 -4.47 -3.12 5.31
N ASN A 54 -5.14 -4.27 5.40
CA ASN A 54 -4.61 -5.43 6.10
C ASN A 54 -3.37 -5.99 5.39
N THR A 55 -3.38 -6.03 4.06
CA THR A 55 -2.21 -6.46 3.27
C THR A 55 -1.01 -5.54 3.48
N ILE A 56 -1.22 -4.22 3.45
CA ILE A 56 -0.17 -3.24 3.74
C ILE A 56 0.35 -3.39 5.17
N ALA A 57 -0.54 -3.55 6.16
CA ALA A 57 -0.15 -3.71 7.56
C ALA A 57 0.65 -5.00 7.80
N MET A 58 0.21 -6.13 7.23
CA MET A 58 0.95 -7.40 7.31
C MET A 58 2.33 -7.29 6.65
N ARG A 59 2.40 -6.66 5.48
CA ARG A 59 3.67 -6.41 4.79
C ARG A 59 4.60 -5.55 5.64
N GLN A 60 4.09 -4.48 6.21
CA GLN A 60 4.86 -3.61 7.11
C GLN A 60 5.42 -4.39 8.30
N GLN A 61 4.62 -5.25 8.94
CA GLN A 61 5.07 -6.08 10.05
C GLN A 61 6.15 -7.07 9.63
N GLN A 62 6.01 -7.71 8.47
CA GLN A 62 7.03 -8.61 7.93
C GLN A 62 8.34 -7.88 7.64
N LEU A 63 8.25 -6.65 7.10
CA LEU A 63 9.40 -5.82 6.80
C LEU A 63 10.12 -5.39 8.10
N LEU A 64 9.38 -4.97 9.11
CA LEU A 64 9.92 -4.63 10.43
C LEU A 64 10.71 -5.79 11.01
N THR A 65 10.13 -6.99 11.03
CA THR A 65 10.81 -8.19 11.55
C THR A 65 12.10 -8.50 10.76
N SER A 66 12.05 -8.40 9.43
CA SER A 66 13.23 -8.66 8.58
C SER A 66 14.32 -7.62 8.81
N ALA A 67 13.95 -6.38 9.01
CA ALA A 67 14.88 -5.29 9.22
C ALA A 67 15.47 -5.28 10.65
N GLU A 68 14.70 -5.70 11.66
CA GLU A 68 15.22 -5.91 13.01
C GLU A 68 16.30 -7.00 13.05
N ILE A 69 16.14 -8.05 12.26
CA ILE A 69 17.18 -9.09 12.11
C ILE A 69 18.47 -8.47 11.56
N LEU A 70 18.39 -7.61 10.53
CA LEU A 70 19.53 -6.94 9.95
C LEU A 70 20.27 -6.07 10.98
N VAL A 71 19.55 -5.17 11.66
CA VAL A 71 20.17 -4.23 12.59
C VAL A 71 20.66 -4.90 13.89
N SER A 72 20.21 -6.12 14.19
CA SER A 72 20.72 -6.93 15.27
C SER A 72 21.97 -7.74 14.89
N ASP A 73 22.25 -7.90 13.60
CA ASP A 73 23.42 -8.67 13.11
C ASP A 73 24.73 -8.03 13.57
N PHE A 74 25.54 -8.84 14.27
CA PHE A 74 26.82 -8.39 14.79
C PHE A 74 27.79 -8.04 13.67
N GLY A 75 27.82 -8.83 12.57
CA GLY A 75 28.68 -8.57 11.42
C GLY A 75 28.34 -7.23 10.74
N PHE A 76 27.06 -6.91 10.63
CA PHE A 76 26.60 -5.63 10.10
C PHE A 76 27.08 -4.44 10.96
N LYS A 77 26.95 -4.54 12.28
CA LYS A 77 27.45 -3.51 13.21
C LYS A 77 28.96 -3.36 13.17
N GLN A 78 29.68 -4.47 13.02
CA GLN A 78 31.14 -4.46 12.90
C GLN A 78 31.60 -3.82 11.58
N ALA A 79 30.91 -4.09 10.47
CA ALA A 79 31.19 -3.45 9.19
C ALA A 79 30.98 -1.94 9.24
N LEU A 80 29.88 -1.51 9.88
CA LEU A 80 29.64 -0.07 10.12
C LEU A 80 30.75 0.59 10.96
N ALA A 81 31.19 -0.11 11.99
CA ALA A 81 32.26 0.40 12.87
C ALA A 81 33.64 0.46 12.17
N SER A 82 33.90 -0.43 11.21
CA SER A 82 35.13 -0.45 10.43
C SER A 82 35.25 0.67 9.40
N GLN A 83 34.16 1.33 9.06
CA GLN A 83 34.04 2.35 8.01
C GLN A 83 34.49 1.87 6.61
N ASP A 84 34.48 0.55 6.38
CA ASP A 84 34.77 -0.03 5.07
C ASP A 84 33.51 0.05 4.18
N GLN A 85 33.44 1.08 3.36
CA GLN A 85 32.32 1.34 2.45
C GLN A 85 32.01 0.16 1.52
N ALA A 86 33.05 -0.53 1.01
CA ALA A 86 32.85 -1.65 0.10
C ALA A 86 32.14 -2.83 0.80
N THR A 87 32.57 -3.14 2.03
CA THR A 87 31.92 -4.17 2.87
C THR A 87 30.50 -3.77 3.24
N VAL A 88 30.28 -2.52 3.61
CA VAL A 88 28.93 -2.01 3.95
C VAL A 88 27.98 -2.09 2.73
N ALA A 89 28.43 -1.64 1.56
CA ALA A 89 27.63 -1.71 0.33
C ALA A 89 27.26 -3.16 -0.03
N SER A 90 28.22 -4.07 -0.01
CA SER A 90 28.01 -5.50 -0.26
C SER A 90 27.02 -6.13 0.74
N MET A 91 27.07 -5.73 2.01
CA MET A 91 26.13 -6.20 3.03
C MET A 91 24.72 -5.66 2.79
N LEU A 92 24.57 -4.39 2.42
CA LEU A 92 23.27 -3.82 2.05
C LEU A 92 22.65 -4.57 0.87
N GLU A 93 23.41 -4.81 -0.19
CA GLU A 93 22.93 -5.57 -1.36
C GLU A 93 22.51 -6.99 -0.98
N ASN A 94 23.34 -7.70 -0.19
CA ASN A 94 23.06 -9.07 0.23
C ASN A 94 21.79 -9.13 1.11
N HIS A 95 21.67 -8.26 2.09
CA HIS A 95 20.46 -8.20 2.93
C HIS A 95 19.24 -7.74 2.15
N GLY A 96 19.39 -6.74 1.27
CA GLY A 96 18.33 -6.25 0.41
C GLY A 96 17.76 -7.36 -0.47
N SER A 97 18.62 -8.15 -1.10
CA SER A 97 18.20 -9.29 -1.93
C SER A 97 17.47 -10.37 -1.14
N ARG A 98 17.89 -10.66 0.10
CA ARG A 98 17.24 -11.66 0.99
C ARG A 98 15.83 -11.25 1.41
N ILE A 99 15.62 -9.97 1.69
CA ILE A 99 14.29 -9.45 2.07
C ILE A 99 13.49 -8.92 0.88
N ARG A 100 14.09 -8.97 -0.33
CA ARG A 100 13.51 -8.46 -1.58
C ARG A 100 13.12 -6.98 -1.49
N SER A 101 13.97 -6.18 -0.85
CA SER A 101 13.81 -4.72 -0.88
C SER A 101 14.29 -4.16 -2.22
N ASP A 102 13.65 -3.10 -2.68
CA ASP A 102 14.04 -2.40 -3.90
C ASP A 102 15.11 -1.34 -3.64
N LEU A 103 15.21 -0.88 -2.38
CA LEU A 103 16.16 0.13 -1.93
C LEU A 103 16.64 -0.20 -0.52
N MET A 104 17.96 -0.16 -0.32
CA MET A 104 18.56 -0.10 1.00
C MET A 104 19.60 1.01 1.06
N PHE A 105 19.65 1.72 2.16
CA PHE A 105 20.67 2.76 2.38
C PHE A 105 20.98 2.94 3.86
N LEU A 106 22.06 3.63 4.12
CA LEU A 106 22.48 4.02 5.47
C LEU A 106 22.58 5.53 5.57
N VAL A 107 22.15 6.04 6.71
CA VAL A 107 22.29 7.44 7.09
C VAL A 107 23.07 7.49 8.39
N ASP A 108 24.07 8.35 8.48
CA ASP A 108 24.80 8.60 9.70
C ASP A 108 24.00 9.48 10.68
N VAL A 109 24.52 9.66 11.86
CA VAL A 109 23.87 10.48 12.91
C VAL A 109 23.77 11.97 12.56
N SER A 110 24.50 12.43 11.54
CA SER A 110 24.40 13.80 11.01
C SER A 110 23.32 13.96 9.96
N GLY A 111 22.68 12.84 9.54
CA GLY A 111 21.66 12.80 8.51
C GLY A 111 22.21 12.64 7.09
N ARG A 112 23.51 12.36 6.92
CA ARG A 112 24.13 12.15 5.62
C ARG A 112 24.04 10.68 5.20
N VAL A 113 23.67 10.45 3.95
CA VAL A 113 23.68 9.11 3.34
C VAL A 113 25.12 8.63 3.16
N THR A 114 25.45 7.51 3.76
CA THR A 114 26.82 6.92 3.73
C THR A 114 26.96 5.74 2.78
N ALA A 115 25.87 5.07 2.46
CA ALA A 115 25.82 3.98 1.48
C ALA A 115 24.41 3.85 0.93
N SER A 116 24.25 3.44 -0.33
CA SER A 116 22.95 3.20 -0.96
C SER A 116 23.06 2.13 -2.05
N THR A 117 21.97 1.36 -2.22
CA THR A 117 21.86 0.35 -3.29
C THR A 117 21.11 0.87 -4.52
N ASP A 118 20.58 2.09 -4.48
CA ASP A 118 19.82 2.68 -5.59
C ASP A 118 20.14 4.18 -5.73
N SER A 119 20.10 4.67 -6.95
CA SER A 119 20.38 6.07 -7.30
C SER A 119 19.32 7.07 -6.86
N ASP A 120 18.14 6.62 -6.47
CA ASP A 120 17.08 7.48 -5.90
C ASP A 120 17.47 8.08 -4.54
N VAL A 121 18.44 7.44 -3.86
CA VAL A 121 19.08 7.96 -2.64
C VAL A 121 20.59 7.97 -2.86
N ARG A 122 21.19 9.15 -2.97
CA ARG A 122 22.59 9.28 -3.34
C ARG A 122 23.50 9.38 -2.12
N GLU A 123 24.62 8.68 -2.20
CA GLU A 123 25.66 8.77 -1.18
C GLU A 123 26.23 10.20 -1.10
N GLY A 124 26.51 10.63 0.11
CA GLY A 124 27.01 11.96 0.40
C GLY A 124 25.96 13.04 0.49
N GLU A 125 24.73 12.83 0.04
CA GLU A 125 23.63 13.77 0.16
C GLU A 125 22.99 13.73 1.55
N GLN A 126 22.32 14.84 1.92
CA GLN A 126 21.54 14.91 3.14
C GLN A 126 20.19 14.23 2.94
N PHE A 127 19.79 13.36 3.86
CA PHE A 127 18.48 12.72 3.80
C PHE A 127 17.36 13.74 4.04
N THR A 128 16.41 13.82 3.12
CA THR A 128 15.49 14.96 2.99
C THR A 128 14.36 14.95 4.03
N TYR A 129 14.00 13.77 4.58
CA TYR A 129 12.83 13.64 5.45
C TYR A 129 13.20 13.77 6.93
N ALA A 130 13.44 14.99 7.39
CA ALA A 130 13.89 15.29 8.73
C ALA A 130 13.01 14.72 9.86
N PRO A 131 11.65 14.77 9.83
CA PRO A 131 10.83 14.25 10.92
C PRO A 131 10.97 12.74 11.13
N ALA A 132 11.06 11.98 10.05
CA ALA A 132 11.24 10.52 10.10
C ALA A 132 12.66 10.17 10.61
N LEU A 133 13.66 10.91 10.17
CA LEU A 133 15.03 10.78 10.61
C LEU A 133 15.18 11.08 12.11
N GLU A 134 14.55 12.14 12.61
CA GLU A 134 14.56 12.50 14.03
C GLU A 134 13.95 11.40 14.92
N GLN A 135 12.88 10.74 14.48
CA GLN A 135 12.32 9.60 15.20
C GLN A 135 13.32 8.44 15.26
N ALA A 136 13.96 8.13 14.14
CA ALA A 136 14.97 7.08 14.08
C ALA A 136 16.20 7.40 14.94
N LEU A 137 16.65 8.66 14.99
CA LEU A 137 17.74 9.10 15.85
C LEU A 137 17.41 9.00 17.35
N LYS A 138 16.12 9.08 17.71
CA LYS A 138 15.63 8.82 19.08
C LYS A 138 15.51 7.32 19.41
N GLY A 139 15.92 6.44 18.49
CA GLY A 139 15.86 4.99 18.66
C GLY A 139 14.50 4.37 18.33
N GLN A 140 13.61 5.10 17.67
CA GLN A 140 12.28 4.62 17.26
C GLN A 140 12.28 4.27 15.77
N VAL A 141 11.62 3.18 15.40
CA VAL A 141 11.43 2.85 13.99
C VAL A 141 10.37 3.79 13.40
N SER A 142 10.70 4.40 12.26
CA SER A 142 9.76 5.19 11.48
C SER A 142 9.39 4.42 10.21
N ALA A 143 8.10 4.35 9.89
CA ALA A 143 7.59 3.67 8.71
C ALA A 143 6.51 4.54 8.06
N ASP A 144 6.75 4.96 6.81
CA ASP A 144 5.83 5.83 6.07
C ASP A 144 6.07 5.69 4.55
N PHE A 145 5.30 6.44 3.77
CA PHE A 145 5.47 6.53 2.33
C PHE A 145 6.25 7.80 1.98
N PHE A 146 7.29 7.62 1.17
CA PHE A 146 8.19 8.69 0.76
C PHE A 146 8.35 8.74 -0.76
N VAL A 147 8.49 9.93 -1.29
CA VAL A 147 8.89 10.13 -2.69
C VAL A 147 10.40 10.32 -2.72
N LEU A 148 11.11 9.37 -3.29
CA LEU A 148 12.57 9.40 -3.45
C LEU A 148 12.87 9.30 -4.95
N GLY A 149 13.65 10.25 -5.47
CA GLY A 149 13.83 10.39 -6.91
C GLY A 149 12.49 10.54 -7.65
N ASN A 150 12.16 9.61 -8.52
CA ASN A 150 10.90 9.59 -9.29
C ASN A 150 9.95 8.47 -8.86
N HIS A 151 10.17 7.85 -7.71
CA HIS A 151 9.39 6.70 -7.25
C HIS A 151 8.82 6.94 -5.85
N ILE A 152 7.69 6.28 -5.58
CA ILE A 152 7.11 6.21 -4.24
C ILE A 152 7.59 4.93 -3.59
N TYR A 153 8.13 5.04 -2.38
CA TYR A 153 8.56 3.92 -1.56
C TYR A 153 7.77 3.85 -0.28
N GLN A 154 7.38 2.65 0.11
CA GLN A 154 7.12 2.35 1.51
C GLN A 154 8.47 2.17 2.18
N LEU A 155 8.86 3.09 3.04
CA LEU A 155 10.20 3.16 3.62
C LEU A 155 10.14 2.96 5.13
N LEU A 156 11.05 2.14 5.63
CA LEU A 156 11.33 1.97 7.05
C LEU A 156 12.69 2.58 7.36
N LEU A 157 12.74 3.42 8.37
CA LEU A 157 13.99 3.92 8.94
C LEU A 157 14.20 3.26 10.29
N ILE A 158 15.27 2.50 10.43
CA ILE A 158 15.53 1.62 11.58
C ILE A 158 16.84 2.01 12.22
N PRO A 159 16.85 2.37 13.51
CA PRO A 159 18.05 2.74 14.21
C PRO A 159 18.98 1.54 14.42
N VAL A 160 20.22 1.65 13.98
CA VAL A 160 21.29 0.70 14.30
C VAL A 160 21.95 1.15 15.60
N GLN A 161 21.89 0.31 16.62
CA GLN A 161 22.34 0.67 17.98
C GLN A 161 23.53 -0.18 18.44
N ALA A 162 24.56 0.49 19.02
CA ALA A 162 25.72 -0.17 19.65
C ALA A 162 26.43 0.75 20.67
N PRO A 163 26.06 0.88 21.93
CA PRO A 163 24.75 0.84 22.59
C PRO A 163 23.85 2.04 22.24
N ARG A 164 24.39 3.10 21.64
CA ARG A 164 23.68 4.28 21.14
C ARG A 164 23.42 4.10 19.66
N VAL A 165 22.52 4.91 19.11
CA VAL A 165 22.32 4.98 17.65
C VAL A 165 23.63 5.41 16.99
N ILE A 166 24.16 4.56 16.12
CA ILE A 166 25.40 4.79 15.37
C ILE A 166 25.13 5.07 13.89
N ALA A 167 24.01 4.60 13.38
CA ALA A 167 23.53 4.83 12.03
C ALA A 167 22.03 4.55 11.96
N ILE A 168 21.40 4.90 10.85
CA ILE A 168 20.02 4.56 10.52
C ILE A 168 20.02 3.77 9.22
N ALA A 169 19.44 2.58 9.24
CA ALA A 169 19.22 1.77 8.05
C ALA A 169 17.86 2.12 7.44
N GLY A 170 17.86 2.51 6.17
CA GLY A 170 16.66 2.70 5.37
C GLY A 170 16.39 1.44 4.54
N VAL A 171 15.16 0.95 4.59
CA VAL A 171 14.68 -0.20 3.81
C VAL A 171 13.44 0.21 3.05
N GLY A 172 13.51 0.24 1.72
CA GLY A 172 12.47 0.74 0.84
C GLY A 172 11.90 -0.32 -0.09
N PHE A 173 10.60 -0.28 -0.28
CA PHE A 173 9.86 -1.11 -1.23
C PHE A 173 9.11 -0.19 -2.17
N ARG A 174 9.40 -0.31 -3.44
CA ARG A 174 8.80 0.54 -4.48
C ARG A 174 7.32 0.22 -4.64
N MET A 175 6.53 1.27 -4.65
CA MET A 175 5.11 1.21 -4.96
C MET A 175 4.95 1.35 -6.47
N ASP A 176 5.09 0.22 -7.19
CA ASP A 176 4.96 0.17 -8.64
C ASP A 176 3.61 -0.41 -9.09
N GLU A 177 3.36 -0.37 -10.41
CA GLU A 177 2.16 -0.97 -11.01
C GLU A 177 2.01 -2.47 -10.71
N ARG A 178 3.10 -3.19 -10.42
CA ARG A 178 3.05 -4.62 -10.08
C ARG A 178 2.35 -4.83 -8.75
N LEU A 179 2.60 -3.97 -7.78
CA LEU A 179 1.88 -4.01 -6.50
C LEU A 179 0.40 -3.67 -6.70
N ALA A 180 0.09 -2.65 -7.50
CA ALA A 180 -1.29 -2.30 -7.85
C ALA A 180 -2.00 -3.46 -8.57
N GLN A 181 -1.33 -4.14 -9.51
CA GLN A 181 -1.87 -5.30 -10.21
C GLN A 181 -2.03 -6.53 -9.31
N GLN A 182 -1.10 -6.77 -8.35
CA GLN A 182 -1.25 -7.85 -7.38
C GLN A 182 -2.47 -7.62 -6.48
N LEU A 183 -2.69 -6.38 -6.06
CA LEU A 183 -3.85 -5.99 -5.25
C LEU A 183 -5.15 -6.10 -6.04
N ALA A 184 -5.15 -5.71 -7.32
CA ALA A 184 -6.30 -5.86 -8.21
C ALA A 184 -6.67 -7.32 -8.52
N ARG A 185 -5.73 -8.25 -8.48
CA ARG A 185 -5.97 -9.69 -8.68
C ARG A 185 -6.44 -10.43 -7.43
N SER A 186 -6.26 -9.84 -6.26
CA SER A 186 -6.66 -10.41 -4.97
C SER A 186 -8.02 -9.89 -4.49
N SER A 187 -8.63 -8.97 -5.23
CA SER A 187 -10.00 -8.47 -5.06
C SER A 187 -10.95 -9.14 -6.02
#